data_58daf2aa3684d641028b244cd312a0fe
#
_entry.id   58daf2aa3684d641028b244cd312a0fe
#
_cell.length_a   1.000
_cell.length_b   1.000
_cell.length_c   1.000
_cell.angle_alpha   90.00
_cell.angle_beta   90.00
_cell.angle_gamma   90.00
#
_symmetry.space_group_name_H-M   'P 1'
#
loop_
_entity.id
_entity.type
_entity.pdbx_description
1 polymer ?
#
loop_
_entity_poly.entity_id
_entity_poly.type
_entity_poly.pdbx_seq_one_letter_code
_entity_poly.pdbx_strand_id
1 'polypeptide(L)'
;LSSYNLTLSANFEPLVHAGGGQGDIVIYEADKVIMLEATLMNASSQKRGEWEPVLRHSINLKVEEETANTGREVTSFFIADSFDYNTINIWKAVAAVPLQSSNDKDKFTDNVVIMPVNTDELSSLIDKSSEYDEIISKVHKLFEVDKINFDIEWREKFMGAII
;
A
#
# COMPACT_ATOMS: atom_id res chain seq x y z
N LEU A 1 -22.16 -2.70 -11.10
CA LEU A 1 -21.70 -1.39 -10.62
C LEU A 1 -21.56 -1.51 -9.11
N SER A 2 -20.38 -1.96 -8.63
CA SER A 2 -20.06 -1.90 -7.22
C SER A 2 -19.86 -0.43 -6.85
N SER A 3 -20.71 0.07 -5.98
CA SER A 3 -20.56 1.39 -5.40
C SER A 3 -19.34 1.37 -4.47
N TYR A 4 -18.26 1.98 -4.90
CA TYR A 4 -17.15 2.29 -4.02
C TYR A 4 -17.68 3.25 -2.93
N ASN A 5 -17.74 2.76 -1.69
CA ASN A 5 -17.97 3.63 -0.55
C ASN A 5 -16.65 4.34 -0.22
N LEU A 6 -16.32 5.36 -0.99
CA LEU A 6 -15.39 6.39 -0.52
C LEU A 6 -16.00 6.97 0.75
N THR A 7 -15.34 6.81 1.88
CA THR A 7 -15.74 7.55 3.09
C THR A 7 -15.30 8.99 2.88
N LEU A 8 -16.19 9.75 2.25
CA LEU A 8 -16.02 11.18 2.11
C LEU A 8 -16.48 11.83 3.42
N SER A 9 -15.84 12.93 3.81
CA SER A 9 -16.39 13.80 4.85
C SER A 9 -17.80 14.23 4.47
N ALA A 10 -18.60 14.71 5.42
CA ALA A 10 -19.98 15.21 5.19
C ALA A 10 -20.06 16.28 4.09
N ASN A 11 -18.94 16.83 3.64
CA ASN A 11 -18.80 17.85 2.60
C ASN A 11 -18.22 17.32 1.27
N PHE A 12 -18.12 16.00 1.08
CA PHE A 12 -17.51 15.37 -0.10
C PHE A 12 -16.04 15.75 -0.34
N GLU A 13 -15.35 16.26 0.66
CA GLU A 13 -13.91 16.46 0.61
C GLU A 13 -13.20 15.17 0.99
N PRO A 14 -12.18 14.69 0.23
CA PRO A 14 -11.32 13.61 0.68
C PRO A 14 -10.71 14.04 2.02
N LEU A 15 -10.68 13.13 2.99
CA LEU A 15 -9.97 13.37 4.24
C LEU A 15 -8.47 13.43 3.92
N VAL A 16 -8.02 14.60 3.47
CA VAL A 16 -6.60 14.89 3.26
C VAL A 16 -6.02 15.25 4.63
N HIS A 17 -5.41 14.29 5.29
CA HIS A 17 -4.63 14.57 6.49
C HIS A 17 -3.15 14.69 6.14
N ALA A 18 -2.75 15.87 5.75
CA ALA A 18 -1.36 16.28 5.84
C ALA A 18 -1.03 16.52 7.34
N GLY A 19 -0.81 15.45 8.10
CA GLY A 19 -0.50 15.59 9.52
C GLY A 19 -0.44 14.24 10.25
N GLY A 20 0.73 13.61 10.28
CA GLY A 20 1.14 12.78 11.39
C GLY A 20 0.44 11.44 11.58
N GLY A 21 0.55 10.50 10.64
CA GLY A 21 0.34 9.09 10.94
C GLY A 21 -0.78 8.36 10.18
N GLN A 22 -1.40 8.99 9.18
CA GLN A 22 -2.41 8.36 8.32
C GLN A 22 -2.05 8.53 6.85
N GLY A 23 -2.47 7.58 6.00
CA GLY A 23 -2.29 7.67 4.56
C GLY A 23 -3.08 8.81 3.92
N ASP A 24 -2.67 9.22 2.71
CA ASP A 24 -3.33 10.31 1.98
C ASP A 24 -4.80 10.00 1.69
N ILE A 25 -5.10 8.78 1.27
CA ILE A 25 -6.47 8.30 1.04
C ILE A 25 -6.58 6.88 1.57
N VAL A 26 -7.63 6.60 2.36
CA VAL A 26 -7.95 5.25 2.84
C VAL A 26 -9.36 4.89 2.42
N ILE A 27 -9.50 3.76 1.74
CA ILE A 27 -10.77 3.23 1.23
C ILE A 27 -11.11 1.97 2.03
N TYR A 28 -12.25 1.97 2.70
CA TYR A 28 -12.74 0.84 3.47
C TYR A 28 -13.81 0.08 2.71
N GLU A 29 -13.58 -1.21 2.50
CA GLU A 29 -14.54 -2.15 1.92
C GLU A 29 -14.96 -3.21 2.96
N ALA A 30 -15.81 -4.15 2.56
CA ALA A 30 -16.31 -5.16 3.49
C ALA A 30 -15.20 -6.09 4.01
N ASP A 31 -14.29 -6.50 3.13
CA ASP A 31 -13.25 -7.51 3.35
C ASP A 31 -11.82 -6.98 3.18
N LYS A 32 -11.64 -5.73 2.79
CA LYS A 32 -10.33 -5.12 2.55
C LYS A 32 -10.28 -3.63 2.87
N VAL A 33 -9.07 -3.14 3.11
CA VAL A 33 -8.76 -1.71 3.22
C VAL A 33 -7.65 -1.37 2.25
N ILE A 34 -7.86 -0.36 1.43
CA ILE A 34 -6.87 0.13 0.48
C ILE A 34 -6.38 1.50 0.93
N MET A 35 -5.09 1.60 1.14
CA MET A 35 -4.41 2.87 1.40
C MET A 35 -3.69 3.34 0.14
N LEU A 36 -3.89 4.59 -0.23
CA LEU A 36 -3.15 5.24 -1.31
C LEU A 36 -2.27 6.32 -0.72
N GLU A 37 -1.00 6.27 -1.06
CA GLU A 37 0.01 7.27 -0.74
C GLU A 37 0.60 7.79 -2.04
N ALA A 38 0.57 9.10 -2.26
CA ALA A 38 1.03 9.70 -3.50
C ALA A 38 2.11 10.75 -3.23
N THR A 39 3.15 10.75 -4.05
CA THR A 39 4.21 11.74 -3.94
C THR A 39 4.63 12.30 -5.30
N LEU A 40 4.98 13.58 -5.30
CA LEU A 40 5.63 14.24 -6.44
C LEU A 40 7.16 14.21 -6.32
N MET A 41 7.70 13.60 -5.26
CA MET A 41 9.14 13.48 -5.08
C MET A 41 9.75 12.55 -6.13
N ASN A 42 10.90 12.96 -6.66
CA ASN A 42 11.69 12.07 -7.51
C ASN A 42 12.32 10.93 -6.70
N ALA A 43 12.77 9.88 -7.38
CA ALA A 43 13.35 8.68 -6.78
C ALA A 43 14.47 8.97 -5.77
N SER A 44 15.33 9.96 -6.03
CA SER A 44 16.43 10.30 -5.12
C SER A 44 15.98 10.94 -3.81
N SER A 45 14.87 11.63 -3.80
CA SER A 45 14.28 12.28 -2.62
C SER A 45 13.42 11.32 -1.80
N GLN A 46 12.78 10.33 -2.44
CA GLN A 46 11.93 9.33 -1.78
C GLN A 46 12.67 8.57 -0.68
N LYS A 47 13.91 8.16 -0.92
CA LYS A 47 14.72 7.44 0.09
C LYS A 47 15.04 8.25 1.34
N ARG A 48 14.88 9.57 1.31
CA ARG A 48 15.12 10.45 2.46
C ARG A 48 13.85 10.80 3.21
N GLY A 49 12.71 10.85 2.53
CA GLY A 49 11.49 11.41 3.08
C GLY A 49 10.27 10.50 3.08
N GLU A 50 10.20 9.50 2.19
CA GLU A 50 8.95 8.77 1.97
C GLU A 50 8.96 7.32 2.49
N TRP A 51 10.12 6.65 2.50
CA TRP A 51 10.16 5.22 2.79
C TRP A 51 9.64 4.87 4.19
N GLU A 52 10.00 5.65 5.19
CA GLU A 52 9.59 5.42 6.58
C GLU A 52 8.14 5.86 6.83
N PRO A 53 7.70 7.07 6.44
CA PRO A 53 6.32 7.48 6.60
C PRO A 53 5.31 6.51 5.97
N VAL A 54 5.52 6.11 4.73
CA VAL A 54 4.64 5.16 4.03
C VAL A 54 4.60 3.82 4.74
N LEU A 55 5.76 3.29 5.14
CA LEU A 55 5.84 2.05 5.90
C LEU A 55 5.11 2.15 7.24
N ARG A 56 5.33 3.23 7.97
CA ARG A 56 4.71 3.48 9.27
C ARG A 56 3.19 3.60 9.17
N HIS A 57 2.67 4.31 8.16
CA HIS A 57 1.23 4.41 7.93
C HIS A 57 0.61 3.05 7.62
N SER A 58 1.27 2.25 6.77
CA SER A 58 0.83 0.89 6.43
C SER A 58 0.80 -0.03 7.65
N ILE A 59 1.83 0.02 8.51
CA ILE A 59 1.90 -0.76 9.75
C ILE A 59 0.76 -0.35 10.69
N ASN A 60 0.59 0.94 10.94
CA ASN A 60 -0.43 1.42 11.88
C ASN A 60 -1.84 1.04 11.43
N LEU A 61 -2.15 1.25 10.15
CA LEU A 61 -3.45 0.89 9.59
C LEU A 61 -3.73 -0.62 9.73
N LYS A 62 -2.73 -1.46 9.42
CA LYS A 62 -2.89 -2.91 9.55
C LYS A 62 -3.08 -3.33 11.01
N VAL A 63 -2.31 -2.78 11.94
CA VAL A 63 -2.46 -3.04 13.38
C VAL A 63 -3.84 -2.58 13.89
N GLU A 64 -4.37 -1.47 13.39
CA GLU A 64 -5.71 -1.00 13.72
C GLU A 64 -6.78 -2.00 13.28
N GLU A 65 -6.71 -2.50 12.05
CA GLU A 65 -7.65 -3.50 11.52
C GLU A 65 -7.57 -4.84 12.27
N GLU A 66 -6.36 -5.31 12.56
CA GLU A 66 -6.12 -6.54 13.34
C GLU A 66 -6.62 -6.39 14.80
N THR A 67 -6.39 -5.24 15.43
CA THR A 67 -6.84 -4.96 16.80
C THR A 67 -8.37 -4.87 16.88
N ALA A 68 -9.00 -4.29 15.87
CA ALA A 68 -10.46 -4.23 15.75
C ALA A 68 -11.08 -5.57 15.32
N ASN A 69 -10.25 -6.55 14.99
CA ASN A 69 -10.67 -7.89 14.54
C ASN A 69 -11.68 -7.84 13.37
N THR A 70 -11.44 -6.94 12.43
CA THR A 70 -12.34 -6.73 11.27
C THR A 70 -12.26 -7.86 10.25
N GLY A 71 -11.13 -8.57 10.20
CA GLY A 71 -10.83 -9.58 9.19
C GLY A 71 -10.47 -8.98 7.81
N ARG A 72 -10.34 -7.66 7.70
CA ARG A 72 -9.99 -6.99 6.44
C ARG A 72 -8.51 -7.14 6.12
N GLU A 73 -8.22 -7.42 4.86
CA GLU A 73 -6.85 -7.35 4.33
C GLU A 73 -6.47 -5.90 4.04
N VAL A 74 -5.26 -5.50 4.41
CA VAL A 74 -4.75 -4.14 4.17
C VAL A 74 -3.75 -4.16 3.03
N THR A 75 -4.00 -3.35 2.01
CA THR A 75 -3.11 -3.15 0.87
C THR A 75 -2.78 -1.66 0.74
N SER A 76 -1.50 -1.34 0.71
CA SER A 76 -1.03 0.02 0.46
C SER A 76 -0.49 0.13 -0.96
N PHE A 77 -0.89 1.18 -1.69
CA PHE A 77 -0.30 1.56 -2.97
C PHE A 77 0.48 2.85 -2.81
N PHE A 78 1.73 2.83 -3.21
CA PHE A 78 2.57 4.01 -3.28
C PHE A 78 2.65 4.50 -4.72
N ILE A 79 2.14 5.70 -4.96
CA ILE A 79 1.96 6.27 -6.29
C ILE A 79 3.01 7.35 -6.53
N ALA A 80 3.86 7.17 -7.55
CA ALA A 80 4.88 8.13 -7.94
C ALA A 80 5.27 7.93 -9.41
N ASP A 81 5.84 8.94 -10.06
CA ASP A 81 6.30 8.82 -11.45
C ASP A 81 7.52 7.90 -11.60
N SER A 82 8.36 7.82 -10.57
CA SER A 82 9.56 6.98 -10.56
C SER A 82 9.86 6.49 -9.15
N PHE A 83 10.65 5.43 -9.02
CA PHE A 83 10.96 4.77 -7.75
C PHE A 83 12.46 4.68 -7.50
N ASP A 84 12.85 4.85 -6.21
CA ASP A 84 14.14 4.41 -5.74
C ASP A 84 14.10 2.90 -5.46
N TYR A 85 14.94 2.12 -6.15
CA TYR A 85 14.94 0.67 -6.03
C TYR A 85 15.24 0.16 -4.62
N ASN A 86 16.08 0.87 -3.86
CA ASN A 86 16.35 0.46 -2.48
C ASN A 86 15.10 0.62 -1.61
N THR A 87 14.36 1.72 -1.82
CA THR A 87 13.12 1.97 -1.09
C THR A 87 12.09 0.86 -1.34
N ILE A 88 11.79 0.56 -2.59
CA ILE A 88 10.78 -0.46 -2.92
C ILE A 88 11.23 -1.87 -2.54
N ASN A 89 12.53 -2.17 -2.61
CA ASN A 89 13.08 -3.45 -2.20
C ASN A 89 13.08 -3.61 -0.66
N ILE A 90 13.29 -2.51 0.09
CA ILE A 90 13.12 -2.54 1.55
C ILE A 90 11.68 -2.88 1.91
N TRP A 91 10.69 -2.21 1.31
CA TRP A 91 9.28 -2.52 1.58
C TRP A 91 8.94 -3.98 1.31
N LYS A 92 9.43 -4.53 0.20
CA LYS A 92 9.22 -5.95 -0.09
C LYS A 92 9.90 -6.87 0.94
N ALA A 93 11.13 -6.55 1.33
CA ALA A 93 11.88 -7.34 2.28
C ALA A 93 11.27 -7.34 3.69
N VAL A 94 10.78 -6.18 4.16
CA VAL A 94 10.21 -6.07 5.50
C VAL A 94 8.84 -6.73 5.63
N ALA A 95 8.16 -7.08 4.54
CA ALA A 95 6.98 -7.92 4.59
C ALA A 95 7.22 -9.28 5.29
N ALA A 96 8.47 -9.76 5.30
CA ALA A 96 8.85 -11.04 5.91
C ALA A 96 9.13 -10.98 7.42
N VAL A 97 9.05 -9.81 8.05
CA VAL A 97 9.43 -9.65 9.45
C VAL A 97 8.31 -8.96 10.24
N PRO A 98 8.16 -9.28 11.55
CA PRO A 98 7.24 -8.56 12.41
C PRO A 98 7.68 -7.10 12.58
N LEU A 99 6.74 -6.18 12.42
CA LEU A 99 6.95 -4.74 12.52
C LEU A 99 6.10 -4.15 13.64
N GLN A 100 6.70 -3.25 14.43
CA GLN A 100 6.05 -2.61 15.56
C GLN A 100 5.25 -1.38 15.11
N SER A 101 4.03 -1.23 15.63
CA SER A 101 3.26 -0.01 15.45
C SER A 101 3.90 1.19 16.17
N SER A 102 3.87 2.35 15.54
CA SER A 102 4.27 3.60 16.18
C SER A 102 3.19 4.16 17.11
N ASN A 103 1.93 3.81 16.88
CA ASN A 103 0.78 4.25 17.67
C ASN A 103 0.58 3.41 18.93
N ASP A 104 0.95 2.12 18.89
CA ASP A 104 0.86 1.19 20.02
C ASP A 104 2.09 0.29 20.04
N LYS A 105 3.03 0.59 20.94
CA LYS A 105 4.33 -0.09 21.02
C LYS A 105 4.24 -1.56 21.48
N ASP A 106 3.11 -1.98 22.00
CA ASP A 106 2.86 -3.36 22.40
C ASP A 106 2.28 -4.20 21.25
N LYS A 107 1.97 -3.56 20.10
CA LYS A 107 1.39 -4.18 18.92
C LYS A 107 2.40 -4.36 17.79
N PHE A 108 2.35 -5.53 17.20
CA PHE A 108 3.17 -5.92 16.06
C PHE A 108 2.26 -6.49 14.97
N THR A 109 2.66 -6.33 13.73
CA THR A 109 2.05 -6.96 12.56
C THR A 109 3.14 -7.47 11.63
N ASP A 110 2.83 -8.44 10.80
CA ASP A 110 3.69 -8.96 9.74
C ASP A 110 3.01 -8.83 8.37
N ASN A 111 3.67 -9.29 7.34
CA ASN A 111 3.13 -9.31 5.98
C ASN A 111 2.51 -7.96 5.54
N VAL A 112 3.22 -6.86 5.80
CA VAL A 112 2.82 -5.53 5.37
C VAL A 112 3.03 -5.39 3.87
N VAL A 113 1.95 -5.08 3.14
CA VAL A 113 1.93 -5.02 1.68
C VAL A 113 1.95 -3.56 1.22
N ILE A 114 3.03 -3.16 0.54
CA ILE A 114 3.17 -1.84 -0.08
C ILE A 114 3.56 -2.04 -1.55
N MET A 115 2.63 -1.81 -2.46
CA MET A 115 2.83 -1.97 -3.90
C MET A 115 3.12 -0.62 -4.57
N PRO A 116 4.33 -0.42 -5.12
CA PRO A 116 4.65 0.79 -5.88
C PRO A 116 4.00 0.74 -7.27
N VAL A 117 3.30 1.80 -7.62
CA VAL A 117 2.56 1.94 -8.91
C VAL A 117 2.84 3.31 -9.49
N ASN A 118 3.30 3.40 -10.73
CA ASN A 118 3.43 4.69 -11.38
C ASN A 118 2.09 5.21 -11.95
N THR A 119 2.05 6.46 -12.36
CA THR A 119 0.81 7.11 -12.81
C THR A 119 0.21 6.47 -14.06
N ASP A 120 1.03 6.00 -15.00
CA ASP A 120 0.55 5.31 -16.21
C ASP A 120 0.01 3.92 -15.88
N GLU A 121 0.68 3.20 -15.00
CA GLU A 121 0.23 1.91 -14.48
C GLU A 121 -1.07 2.05 -13.68
N LEU A 122 -1.19 3.08 -12.85
CA LEU A 122 -2.43 3.36 -12.12
C LEU A 122 -3.60 3.59 -13.09
N SER A 123 -3.38 4.35 -14.16
CA SER A 123 -4.40 4.54 -15.20
C SER A 123 -4.81 3.21 -15.84
N SER A 124 -3.83 2.36 -16.17
CA SER A 124 -4.09 1.02 -16.73
C SER A 124 -4.85 0.10 -15.77
N LEU A 125 -4.54 0.18 -14.46
CA LEU A 125 -5.26 -0.58 -13.43
C LEU A 125 -6.71 -0.10 -13.27
N ILE A 126 -6.96 1.20 -13.39
CA ILE A 126 -8.31 1.76 -13.35
C ILE A 126 -9.13 1.24 -14.53
N ASP A 127 -8.56 1.16 -15.72
CA ASP A 127 -9.21 0.60 -16.90
C ASP A 127 -9.56 -0.89 -16.72
N LYS A 128 -8.82 -1.60 -15.88
CA LYS A 128 -9.07 -3.01 -15.50
C LYS A 128 -9.87 -3.17 -14.20
N SER A 129 -10.68 -2.21 -13.85
CA SER A 129 -11.45 -2.22 -12.58
C SER A 129 -12.36 -3.44 -12.39
N SER A 130 -12.77 -4.12 -13.48
CA SER A 130 -13.51 -5.40 -13.39
C SER A 130 -12.68 -6.57 -12.84
N GLU A 131 -11.34 -6.45 -12.85
CA GLU A 131 -10.40 -7.47 -12.35
C GLU A 131 -9.81 -7.09 -10.99
N TYR A 132 -10.37 -6.08 -10.33
CA TYR A 132 -9.83 -5.47 -9.12
C TYR A 132 -9.51 -6.48 -8.01
N ASP A 133 -10.44 -7.36 -7.66
CA ASP A 133 -10.23 -8.35 -6.60
C ASP A 133 -9.11 -9.35 -6.96
N GLU A 134 -9.02 -9.72 -8.22
CA GLU A 134 -7.95 -10.60 -8.71
C GLU A 134 -6.58 -9.89 -8.62
N ILE A 135 -6.52 -8.62 -8.99
CA ILE A 135 -5.31 -7.80 -8.91
C ILE A 135 -4.84 -7.69 -7.45
N ILE A 136 -5.73 -7.36 -6.51
CA ILE A 136 -5.40 -7.28 -5.09
C ILE A 136 -4.88 -8.63 -4.57
N SER A 137 -5.55 -9.73 -4.92
CA SER A 137 -5.09 -11.07 -4.54
C SER A 137 -3.70 -11.39 -5.09
N LYS A 138 -3.40 -11.01 -6.33
CA LYS A 138 -2.07 -11.19 -6.93
C LYS A 138 -1.01 -10.32 -6.22
N VAL A 139 -1.35 -9.10 -5.82
CA VAL A 139 -0.47 -8.24 -5.04
C VAL A 139 -0.13 -8.91 -3.70
N HIS A 140 -1.11 -9.40 -2.94
CA HIS A 140 -0.84 -10.10 -1.68
C HIS A 140 0.06 -11.32 -1.87
N LYS A 141 -0.19 -12.14 -2.87
CA LYS A 141 0.66 -13.31 -3.20
C LYS A 141 2.10 -12.94 -3.51
N LEU A 142 2.34 -11.77 -4.12
CA LEU A 142 3.69 -11.29 -4.41
C LEU A 142 4.48 -11.01 -3.12
N PHE A 143 3.80 -10.64 -2.03
CA PHE A 143 4.41 -10.29 -0.75
C PHE A 143 4.42 -11.46 0.26
N GLU A 144 3.93 -12.64 -0.10
CA GLU A 144 4.08 -13.84 0.75
C GLU A 144 5.56 -14.14 1.01
N VAL A 145 5.89 -14.58 2.22
CA VAL A 145 7.27 -14.79 2.68
C VAL A 145 8.06 -15.74 1.78
N ASP A 146 7.42 -16.81 1.29
CA ASP A 146 8.01 -17.77 0.37
C ASP A 146 8.21 -17.22 -1.05
N LYS A 147 7.62 -16.08 -1.38
CA LYS A 147 7.75 -15.37 -2.66
C LYS A 147 8.78 -14.25 -2.63
N ILE A 148 9.37 -13.96 -1.47
CA ILE A 148 10.44 -12.98 -1.37
C ILE A 148 11.68 -13.57 -2.03
N ASN A 149 11.92 -13.14 -3.25
CA ASN A 149 13.10 -13.48 -4.03
C ASN A 149 13.98 -12.24 -4.21
N PHE A 150 15.22 -12.46 -4.61
CA PHE A 150 16.19 -11.39 -4.83
C PHE A 150 16.17 -10.86 -6.29
N ASP A 151 15.05 -11.01 -6.98
CA ASP A 151 14.89 -10.47 -8.31
C ASP A 151 14.72 -8.95 -8.24
N ILE A 152 15.70 -8.20 -8.74
CA ILE A 152 15.68 -6.73 -8.72
C ILE A 152 14.58 -6.15 -9.61
N GLU A 153 14.12 -6.89 -10.60
CA GLU A 153 13.05 -6.50 -11.54
C GLU A 153 11.68 -7.04 -11.13
N TRP A 154 11.52 -7.44 -9.86
CA TRP A 154 10.29 -8.08 -9.38
C TRP A 154 9.03 -7.25 -9.67
N ARG A 155 9.15 -5.94 -9.51
CA ARG A 155 8.04 -5.00 -9.68
C ARG A 155 7.64 -4.88 -11.15
N GLU A 156 8.63 -4.64 -12.04
CA GLU A 156 8.41 -4.48 -13.47
C GLU A 156 7.82 -5.77 -14.08
N LYS A 157 8.31 -6.93 -13.67
CA LYS A 157 7.78 -8.22 -14.09
C LYS A 157 6.35 -8.42 -13.63
N PHE A 158 6.06 -8.06 -12.39
CA PHE A 158 4.70 -8.16 -11.87
C PHE A 158 3.75 -7.21 -12.59
N MET A 159 4.11 -5.93 -12.71
CA MET A 159 3.27 -4.94 -13.40
C MET A 159 3.03 -5.34 -14.87
N GLY A 160 4.06 -5.76 -15.59
CA GLY A 160 3.93 -6.24 -16.97
C GLY A 160 3.07 -7.51 -17.14
N ALA A 161 2.81 -8.25 -16.06
CA ALA A 161 1.93 -9.42 -16.08
C ALA A 161 0.46 -9.09 -15.79
N ILE A 162 0.18 -7.92 -15.18
CA ILE A 162 -1.18 -7.54 -14.79
C ILE A 162 -1.78 -6.38 -15.60
N ILE A 163 -0.94 -5.56 -16.27
CA ILE A 163 -1.38 -4.48 -17.16
C ILE A 163 -1.05 -4.82 -18.61
#